data_3e774d8d80623a715cca81ebf7749c85
#
_entry.id   3e774d8d80623a715cca81ebf7749c85
#
_cell.length_a   1.000
_cell.length_b   1.000
_cell.length_c   1.000
_cell.angle_alpha   90.00
_cell.angle_beta   90.00
_cell.angle_gamma   90.00
#
_symmetry.space_group_name_H-M   'P 1'
#
loop_
_entity.id
_entity.type
_entity.pdbx_description
1 polymer ?
#
loop_
_entity_poly.entity_id
_entity_poly.type
_entity_poly.pdbx_seq_one_letter_code
_entity_poly.pdbx_strand_id
1 'polypeptide(L)'
;MYRAPTEDMQFLIDDVLDVGSVLGPLPHYADLGLGTELTTALLDEAGKFAADVVSPLRRVGDMHPARCSDAAVAIPPGYGEAIRQLGAGGWVGISAPQDQGGQGLPELFGTAACEMWNSADMAFALEPFLSAGAA
;
A
#
# COMPACT_ATOMS: atom_id res chain seq x y z
N MET A 1 9.45 10.21 14.05
CA MET A 1 8.18 9.52 13.73
C MET A 1 7.91 9.77 12.26
N TYR A 2 7.61 8.75 11.48
CA TYR A 2 7.26 8.88 10.05
C TYR A 2 5.91 9.60 9.91
N ARG A 3 5.79 10.45 8.90
CA ARG A 3 4.54 11.10 8.50
C ARG A 3 4.41 10.96 6.98
N ALA A 4 3.32 10.36 6.54
CA ALA A 4 3.02 10.23 5.12
C ALA A 4 2.66 11.60 4.50
N PRO A 5 3.11 11.92 3.28
CA PRO A 5 2.80 13.17 2.59
C PRO A 5 1.43 13.11 1.89
N THR A 6 0.38 12.78 2.64
CA THR A 6 -0.96 12.52 2.08
C THR A 6 -1.55 13.76 1.40
N GLU A 7 -1.30 14.97 1.91
CA GLU A 7 -1.76 16.23 1.32
C GLU A 7 -1.14 16.47 -0.07
N ASP A 8 0.17 16.25 -0.21
CA ASP A 8 0.87 16.40 -1.48
C ASP A 8 0.41 15.35 -2.50
N MET A 9 0.23 14.10 -2.06
CA MET A 9 -0.26 13.02 -2.89
C MET A 9 -1.70 13.28 -3.35
N GLN A 10 -2.57 13.75 -2.45
CA GLN A 10 -3.94 14.12 -2.79
C GLN A 10 -3.97 15.24 -3.83
N PHE A 11 -3.18 16.29 -3.65
CA PHE A 11 -3.05 17.39 -4.63
C PHE A 11 -2.64 16.85 -6.01
N LEU A 12 -1.66 15.94 -6.07
CA LEU A 12 -1.24 15.36 -7.34
C LEU A 12 -2.35 14.52 -7.99
N ILE A 13 -3.07 13.72 -7.22
CA ILE A 13 -4.11 12.81 -7.73
C ILE A 13 -5.36 13.57 -8.14
N ASP A 14 -5.81 14.49 -7.31
CA ASP A 14 -7.09 15.19 -7.52
C ASP A 14 -6.95 16.43 -8.41
N ASP A 15 -5.93 17.29 -8.18
CA ASP A 15 -5.83 18.58 -8.85
C ASP A 15 -4.92 18.54 -10.09
N VAL A 16 -3.85 17.74 -10.08
CA VAL A 16 -2.91 17.69 -11.21
C VAL A 16 -3.33 16.64 -12.23
N LEU A 17 -3.62 15.41 -11.77
CA LEU A 17 -4.03 14.30 -12.63
C LEU A 17 -5.53 14.28 -12.91
N ASP A 18 -6.33 14.94 -12.08
CA ASP A 18 -7.80 14.99 -12.17
C ASP A 18 -8.40 13.58 -12.38
N VAL A 19 -8.00 12.66 -11.52
CA VAL A 19 -8.31 11.23 -11.67
C VAL A 19 -9.81 10.95 -11.74
N GLY A 20 -10.61 11.70 -10.98
CA GLY A 20 -12.06 11.59 -11.02
C GLY A 20 -12.66 11.88 -12.40
N SER A 21 -12.20 12.93 -13.08
CA SER A 21 -12.68 13.31 -14.42
C SER A 21 -12.07 12.46 -15.52
N VAL A 22 -10.80 12.05 -15.38
CA VAL A 22 -10.07 11.31 -16.42
C VAL A 22 -10.42 9.82 -16.42
N LEU A 23 -10.42 9.18 -15.26
CA LEU A 23 -10.64 7.73 -15.13
C LEU A 23 -12.09 7.38 -14.81
N GLY A 24 -12.81 8.22 -14.05
CA GLY A 24 -14.19 7.96 -13.62
C GLY A 24 -15.16 7.62 -14.73
N PRO A 25 -15.11 8.26 -15.92
CA PRO A 25 -15.99 7.93 -17.03
C PRO A 25 -15.65 6.62 -17.75
N LEU A 26 -14.49 6.03 -17.48
CA LEU A 26 -14.12 4.77 -18.13
C LEU A 26 -14.98 3.62 -17.60
N PRO A 27 -15.49 2.72 -18.48
CA PRO A 27 -16.40 1.66 -18.07
C PRO A 27 -15.89 0.79 -16.93
N HIS A 28 -14.57 0.57 -16.86
CA HIS A 28 -13.94 -0.22 -15.82
C HIS A 28 -13.99 0.43 -14.44
N TYR A 29 -14.05 1.76 -14.38
CA TYR A 29 -13.98 2.52 -13.13
C TYR A 29 -15.27 3.28 -12.79
N ALA A 30 -16.28 3.24 -13.67
CA ALA A 30 -17.48 4.08 -13.55
C ALA A 30 -18.26 3.87 -12.22
N ASP A 31 -18.24 2.65 -11.68
CA ASP A 31 -18.97 2.31 -10.46
C ASP A 31 -18.13 2.46 -9.18
N LEU A 32 -16.85 2.87 -9.28
CA LEU A 32 -15.93 2.96 -8.14
C LEU A 32 -16.04 4.27 -7.36
N GLY A 33 -16.72 5.28 -7.91
CA GLY A 33 -16.84 6.58 -7.25
C GLY A 33 -15.51 7.32 -7.12
N LEU A 34 -14.64 7.23 -8.15
CA LEU A 34 -13.35 7.93 -8.16
C LEU A 34 -13.52 9.42 -7.95
N GLY A 35 -12.84 9.98 -6.96
CA GLY A 35 -12.88 11.40 -6.61
C GLY A 35 -12.25 11.66 -5.25
N THR A 36 -12.25 12.91 -4.83
CA THR A 36 -11.55 13.41 -3.64
C THR A 36 -11.87 12.64 -2.35
N GLU A 37 -13.12 12.24 -2.14
CA GLU A 37 -13.52 11.50 -0.95
C GLU A 37 -12.82 10.13 -0.87
N LEU A 38 -12.83 9.38 -1.97
CA LEU A 38 -12.15 8.09 -2.06
C LEU A 38 -10.63 8.26 -1.97
N THR A 39 -10.07 9.25 -2.69
CA THR A 39 -8.64 9.57 -2.63
C THR A 39 -8.20 9.83 -1.19
N THR A 40 -8.91 10.71 -0.49
CA THR A 40 -8.61 11.03 0.92
C THR A 40 -8.64 9.79 1.80
N ALA A 41 -9.71 8.99 1.70
CA ALA A 41 -9.86 7.79 2.53
C ALA A 41 -8.73 6.77 2.30
N LEU A 42 -8.37 6.52 1.04
CA LEU A 42 -7.29 5.58 0.70
C LEU A 42 -5.92 6.09 1.18
N LEU A 43 -5.60 7.36 0.94
CA LEU A 43 -4.33 7.93 1.35
C LEU A 43 -4.19 8.00 2.88
N ASP A 44 -5.26 8.34 3.59
CA ASP A 44 -5.27 8.38 5.06
C ASP A 44 -5.05 6.99 5.67
N GLU A 45 -5.73 5.97 5.17
CA GLU A 45 -5.57 4.60 5.66
C GLU A 45 -4.19 4.03 5.33
N ALA A 46 -3.68 4.23 4.10
CA ALA A 46 -2.32 3.83 3.73
C ALA A 46 -1.27 4.57 4.58
N GLY A 47 -1.47 5.87 4.81
CA GLY A 47 -0.59 6.70 5.64
C GLY A 47 -0.58 6.29 7.11
N LYS A 48 -1.74 5.96 7.69
CA LYS A 48 -1.83 5.40 9.05
C LYS A 48 -1.08 4.08 9.16
N PHE A 49 -1.33 3.17 8.22
CA PHE A 49 -0.63 1.89 8.20
C PHE A 49 0.88 2.08 8.09
N ALA A 50 1.35 2.99 7.23
CA ALA A 50 2.76 3.34 7.11
C ALA A 50 3.36 3.88 8.43
N ALA A 51 2.65 4.78 9.11
CA ALA A 51 3.13 5.44 10.32
C ALA A 51 3.07 4.52 11.56
N ASP A 52 1.96 3.81 11.74
CA ASP A 52 1.65 3.11 12.99
C ASP A 52 2.12 1.66 12.99
N VAL A 53 2.18 1.02 11.80
CA VAL A 53 2.53 -0.39 11.66
C VAL A 53 3.92 -0.56 11.03
N VAL A 54 4.16 0.06 9.86
CA VAL A 54 5.38 -0.18 9.08
C VAL A 54 6.59 0.55 9.67
N SER A 55 6.48 1.84 9.95
CA SER A 55 7.59 2.66 10.43
C SER A 55 8.25 2.13 11.72
N PRO A 56 7.52 1.61 12.73
CA PRO A 56 8.15 0.99 13.90
C PRO A 56 8.99 -0.25 13.58
N LEU A 57 8.66 -0.99 12.53
CA LEU A 57 9.35 -2.22 12.14
C LEU A 57 10.76 -1.96 11.60
N ARG A 58 11.00 -0.80 10.98
CA ARG A 58 12.30 -0.44 10.41
C ARG A 58 13.46 -0.69 11.37
N ARG A 59 13.33 -0.21 12.61
CA ARG A 59 14.38 -0.41 13.62
C ARG A 59 14.46 -1.87 14.08
N VAL A 60 13.33 -2.54 14.17
CA VAL A 60 13.28 -3.97 14.56
C VAL A 60 13.99 -4.81 13.51
N GLY A 61 13.71 -4.59 12.22
CA GLY A 61 14.35 -5.28 11.11
C GLY A 61 15.86 -5.05 11.04
N ASP A 62 16.33 -3.83 11.32
CA ASP A 62 17.75 -3.49 11.38
C ASP A 62 18.47 -4.21 12.54
N MET A 63 17.86 -4.25 13.72
CA MET A 63 18.44 -4.90 14.90
C MET A 63 18.32 -6.42 14.89
N HIS A 64 17.29 -6.96 14.28
CA HIS A 64 16.96 -8.38 14.23
C HIS A 64 16.69 -8.82 12.78
N PRO A 65 17.71 -8.81 11.90
CA PRO A 65 17.53 -9.14 10.50
C PRO A 65 17.06 -10.57 10.29
N ALA A 66 16.44 -10.84 9.15
CA ALA A 66 16.08 -12.19 8.76
C ALA A 66 17.29 -13.12 8.78
N ARG A 67 17.12 -14.36 9.24
CA ARG A 67 18.16 -15.37 9.34
C ARG A 67 17.69 -16.67 8.70
N CYS A 68 18.62 -17.33 8.01
CA CYS A 68 18.38 -18.66 7.47
C CYS A 68 19.23 -19.67 8.26
N SER A 69 18.58 -20.70 8.81
CA SER A 69 19.24 -21.85 9.46
C SER A 69 18.43 -23.11 9.17
N ASP A 70 19.10 -24.21 8.93
CA ASP A 70 18.47 -25.53 8.70
C ASP A 70 17.36 -25.53 7.66
N ALA A 71 17.58 -24.80 6.55
CA ALA A 71 16.61 -24.58 5.48
C ALA A 71 15.31 -23.86 5.89
N ALA A 72 15.29 -23.24 7.06
CA ALA A 72 14.18 -22.39 7.54
C ALA A 72 14.61 -20.93 7.60
N VAL A 73 13.68 -20.02 7.24
CA VAL A 73 13.89 -18.59 7.33
C VAL A 73 13.10 -18.02 8.51
N ALA A 74 13.81 -17.39 9.45
CA ALA A 74 13.20 -16.60 10.50
C ALA A 74 13.16 -15.13 10.05
N ILE A 75 11.95 -14.58 9.92
CA ILE A 75 11.74 -13.16 9.59
C ILE A 75 11.83 -12.28 10.85
N PRO A 76 12.09 -10.97 10.70
CA PRO A 76 12.12 -10.06 11.83
C PRO A 76 10.82 -10.07 12.64
N PRO A 77 10.87 -9.88 13.97
CA PRO A 77 9.68 -9.83 14.80
C PRO A 77 8.69 -8.73 14.32
N GLY A 78 7.41 -9.07 14.27
CA GLY A 78 6.33 -8.15 13.89
C GLY A 78 6.03 -8.10 12.38
N TYR A 79 6.98 -8.47 11.49
CA TYR A 79 6.75 -8.41 10.04
C TYR A 79 5.61 -9.33 9.60
N GLY A 80 5.55 -10.56 10.09
CA GLY A 80 4.48 -11.48 9.73
C GLY A 80 3.08 -11.01 10.16
N GLU A 81 2.97 -10.29 11.28
CA GLU A 81 1.71 -9.68 11.71
C GLU A 81 1.33 -8.51 10.79
N ALA A 82 2.29 -7.64 10.47
CA ALA A 82 2.07 -6.52 9.58
C ALA A 82 1.65 -6.97 8.15
N ILE A 83 2.26 -8.04 7.62
CA ILE A 83 1.87 -8.64 6.33
C ILE A 83 0.42 -9.16 6.39
N ARG A 84 0.02 -9.81 7.49
CA ARG A 84 -1.38 -10.27 7.65
C ARG A 84 -2.36 -9.10 7.71
N GLN A 85 -2.02 -8.02 8.40
CA GLN A 85 -2.84 -6.80 8.43
C GLN A 85 -2.94 -6.15 7.06
N LEU A 86 -1.85 -6.08 6.30
CA LEU A 86 -1.82 -5.58 4.93
C LEU A 86 -2.77 -6.39 4.03
N GLY A 87 -2.69 -7.73 4.09
CA GLY A 87 -3.56 -8.62 3.34
C GLY A 87 -5.03 -8.49 3.76
N ALA A 88 -5.32 -8.44 5.06
CA ALA A 88 -6.67 -8.25 5.60
C ALA A 88 -7.28 -6.90 5.18
N GLY A 89 -6.47 -5.86 5.01
CA GLY A 89 -6.88 -4.55 4.48
C GLY A 89 -7.12 -4.54 2.97
N GLY A 90 -6.85 -5.64 2.25
CA GLY A 90 -7.05 -5.74 0.81
C GLY A 90 -6.00 -4.99 -0.04
N TRP A 91 -4.91 -4.56 0.58
CA TRP A 91 -3.90 -3.73 -0.09
C TRP A 91 -3.10 -4.49 -1.17
N VAL A 92 -2.87 -5.78 -0.97
CA VAL A 92 -2.13 -6.63 -1.94
C VAL A 92 -2.90 -6.72 -3.26
N GLY A 93 -4.23 -6.77 -3.19
CA GLY A 93 -5.11 -6.85 -4.36
C GLY A 93 -5.77 -5.53 -4.75
N ILE A 94 -5.21 -4.38 -4.37
CA ILE A 94 -5.87 -3.08 -4.57
C ILE A 94 -6.23 -2.81 -6.03
N SER A 95 -5.37 -3.17 -6.97
CA SER A 95 -5.58 -2.99 -8.42
C SER A 95 -6.00 -4.26 -9.15
N ALA A 96 -5.99 -5.41 -8.47
CA ALA A 96 -6.39 -6.67 -9.08
C ALA A 96 -7.89 -6.66 -9.43
N PRO A 97 -8.30 -7.40 -10.48
CA PRO A 97 -9.70 -7.50 -10.87
C PRO A 97 -10.61 -8.00 -9.74
N GLN A 98 -11.82 -7.46 -9.66
CA GLN A 98 -12.78 -7.82 -8.60
C GLN A 98 -13.22 -9.30 -8.67
N ASP A 99 -13.31 -9.87 -9.86
CA ASP A 99 -13.62 -11.29 -10.08
C ASP A 99 -12.50 -12.23 -9.61
N GLN A 100 -11.30 -11.68 -9.35
CA GLN A 100 -10.16 -12.39 -8.76
C GLN A 100 -9.96 -12.05 -7.27
N GLY A 101 -10.92 -11.37 -6.66
CA GLY A 101 -10.86 -10.97 -5.25
C GLY A 101 -10.13 -9.66 -4.97
N GLY A 102 -9.77 -8.91 -6.01
CA GLY A 102 -9.18 -7.57 -5.89
C GLY A 102 -10.21 -6.47 -5.72
N GLN A 103 -9.75 -5.23 -5.58
CA GLN A 103 -10.61 -4.06 -5.44
C GLN A 103 -10.89 -3.36 -6.78
N GLY A 104 -10.11 -3.65 -7.83
CA GLY A 104 -10.26 -3.07 -9.17
C GLY A 104 -9.94 -1.58 -9.24
N LEU A 105 -9.25 -1.04 -8.24
CA LEU A 105 -8.87 0.38 -8.22
C LEU A 105 -7.73 0.69 -9.21
N PRO A 106 -7.64 1.92 -9.71
CA PRO A 106 -6.51 2.34 -10.53
C PRO A 106 -5.17 2.09 -9.83
N GLU A 107 -4.17 1.61 -10.58
CA GLU A 107 -2.82 1.28 -10.09
C GLU A 107 -2.13 2.46 -9.38
N LEU A 108 -2.52 3.69 -9.70
CA LEU A 108 -1.95 4.88 -9.05
C LEU A 108 -2.15 4.88 -7.53
N PHE A 109 -3.26 4.31 -7.01
CA PHE A 109 -3.49 4.23 -5.56
C PHE A 109 -2.57 3.19 -4.92
N GLY A 110 -2.33 2.07 -5.59
CA GLY A 110 -1.32 1.09 -5.20
C GLY A 110 0.08 1.70 -5.18
N THR A 111 0.41 2.49 -6.20
CA THR A 111 1.69 3.21 -6.30
C THR A 111 1.87 4.21 -5.15
N ALA A 112 0.85 5.02 -4.85
CA ALA A 112 0.91 5.98 -3.74
C ALA A 112 1.08 5.29 -2.38
N ALA A 113 0.35 4.20 -2.14
CA ALA A 113 0.48 3.39 -0.93
C ALA A 113 1.89 2.77 -0.82
N CYS A 114 2.40 2.17 -1.90
CA CYS A 114 3.76 1.63 -1.96
C CYS A 114 4.84 2.68 -1.68
N GLU A 115 4.70 3.90 -2.19
CA GLU A 115 5.64 4.99 -1.90
C GLU A 115 5.69 5.30 -0.40
N MET A 116 4.54 5.40 0.26
CA MET A 116 4.47 5.62 1.70
C MET A 116 5.12 4.49 2.50
N TRP A 117 4.85 3.23 2.14
CA TRP A 117 5.42 2.07 2.83
C TRP A 117 6.93 1.94 2.59
N ASN A 118 7.41 2.17 1.36
CA ASN A 118 8.85 2.19 1.06
C ASN A 118 9.57 3.29 1.84
N SER A 119 8.95 4.46 1.98
CA SER A 119 9.52 5.57 2.78
C SER A 119 9.55 5.24 4.27
N ALA A 120 8.56 4.49 4.78
CA ALA A 120 8.50 4.08 6.17
C ALA A 120 9.48 2.94 6.49
N ASP A 121 9.48 1.87 5.70
CA ASP A 121 10.41 0.73 5.77
C ASP A 121 10.47 0.00 4.44
N MET A 122 11.53 0.22 3.66
CA MET A 122 11.72 -0.40 2.35
C MET A 122 11.83 -1.93 2.45
N ALA A 123 12.41 -2.48 3.52
CA ALA A 123 12.56 -3.92 3.68
C ALA A 123 11.20 -4.62 3.84
N PHE A 124 10.25 -3.98 4.53
CA PHE A 124 8.87 -4.44 4.62
C PHE A 124 8.15 -4.31 3.27
N ALA A 125 8.28 -3.16 2.61
CA ALA A 125 7.52 -2.86 1.41
C ALA A 125 7.90 -3.71 0.18
N LEU A 126 9.08 -4.32 0.17
CA LEU A 126 9.49 -5.25 -0.89
C LEU A 126 8.59 -6.48 -0.98
N GLU A 127 8.04 -6.96 0.13
CA GLU A 127 7.18 -8.14 0.13
C GLU A 127 5.88 -7.93 -0.67
N PRO A 128 5.01 -6.96 -0.34
CA PRO A 128 3.80 -6.72 -1.10
C PRO A 128 4.07 -6.32 -2.55
N PHE A 129 5.14 -5.58 -2.82
CA PHE A 129 5.51 -5.16 -4.16
C PHE A 129 5.88 -6.35 -5.05
N LEU A 130 6.69 -7.28 -4.55
CA LEU A 130 7.08 -8.48 -5.29
C LEU A 130 5.90 -9.44 -5.45
N SER A 131 5.03 -9.56 -4.45
CA SER A 131 3.83 -10.38 -4.52
C SER A 131 2.84 -9.87 -5.57
N ALA A 132 2.62 -8.57 -5.64
CA ALA A 132 1.77 -7.96 -6.66
C ALA A 132 2.32 -8.15 -8.08
N GLY A 133 3.64 -8.16 -8.26
CA GLY A 133 4.27 -8.40 -9.56
C GLY A 133 4.27 -9.87 -10.01
N ALA A 134 3.92 -10.79 -9.12
CA ALA A 134 3.86 -12.22 -9.40
C ALA A 134 2.43 -12.73 -9.69
N ALA A 135 1.42 -11.91 -9.44
CA ALA A 135 0.01 -12.20 -9.65
C ALA A 135 -0.45 -11.79 -11.06
#